data_30e65b24b5df03e58cbc9225c1d539da
#
_entry.id   30e65b24b5df03e58cbc9225c1d539da
#
_cell.length_a   1.000
_cell.length_b   1.000
_cell.length_c   1.000
_cell.angle_alpha   90.00
_cell.angle_beta   90.00
_cell.angle_gamma   90.00
#
_symmetry.space_group_name_H-M   'P 1'
#
loop_
_entity.id
_entity.type
_entity.pdbx_description
1 polymer ?
#
loop_
_entity_poly.entity_id
_entity_poly.type
_entity_poly.pdbx_seq_one_letter_code
_entity_poly.pdbx_strand_id
1 'polypeptide(L)'
;MRPFRCLSGVTAAIIAALGCAALAAAASNLKLDFAKDTVGAEPTALVSVVGIWRIESEKGKNVLAVDGRQWKEGQSSVGIADKARALYGERYAEFLDRVQAYAYYPYVVAKDVPDFNNGEMTVRFEGISGRIDQGAGILFNLKPNGDYLTIRANCLENNLVLWKFEKGKRSSVKWVRDTPTPSRQWHDLKVRIAGAKVEGWLDGKLYLEHTLPEPVSGRVGLWSKADSHVYFDDFTVTPAD
;
A
#
# COMPACT_ATOMS: atom_id res chain seq x y z
N MET A 1 6.48 70.14 -50.48
CA MET A 1 5.77 68.89 -50.21
C MET A 1 6.78 67.89 -49.75
N ARG A 2 6.79 67.50 -48.46
CA ARG A 2 7.64 66.51 -47.87
C ARG A 2 6.76 65.31 -47.48
N PRO A 3 7.09 64.07 -47.79
CA PRO A 3 6.31 62.91 -47.35
C PRO A 3 6.68 62.53 -45.92
N PHE A 4 5.66 62.17 -45.10
CA PHE A 4 5.75 61.60 -43.77
C PHE A 4 6.19 60.10 -43.85
N ARG A 5 7.19 59.81 -43.07
CA ARG A 5 7.59 58.37 -42.82
C ARG A 5 6.85 57.88 -41.58
N CYS A 6 6.00 56.87 -41.74
CA CYS A 6 5.48 56.09 -40.65
C CYS A 6 6.56 55.10 -40.18
N LEU A 7 6.95 55.17 -38.90
CA LEU A 7 7.71 54.12 -38.22
C LEU A 7 6.69 53.15 -37.58
N SER A 8 6.68 51.93 -38.09
CA SER A 8 5.95 50.81 -37.44
C SER A 8 6.85 50.20 -36.39
N GLY A 9 6.54 50.41 -35.11
CA GLY A 9 7.18 49.74 -33.99
C GLY A 9 6.58 48.32 -33.83
N VAL A 10 7.40 47.29 -34.00
CA VAL A 10 7.04 45.93 -33.67
C VAL A 10 7.42 45.69 -32.21
N THR A 11 6.42 45.57 -31.33
CA THR A 11 6.62 45.20 -29.93
C THR A 11 6.61 43.68 -29.82
N ALA A 12 7.78 43.10 -29.64
CA ALA A 12 7.92 41.66 -29.36
C ALA A 12 7.51 41.41 -27.89
N ALA A 13 6.40 40.74 -27.68
CA ALA A 13 6.00 40.23 -26.36
C ALA A 13 6.75 38.94 -26.07
N ILE A 14 7.66 38.96 -25.11
CA ILE A 14 8.33 37.77 -24.60
C ILE A 14 7.38 37.10 -23.57
N ILE A 15 6.76 35.98 -23.96
CA ILE A 15 5.99 35.14 -23.04
C ILE A 15 6.99 34.25 -22.29
N ALA A 16 7.29 34.60 -21.05
CA ALA A 16 8.03 33.72 -20.15
C ALA A 16 7.12 32.56 -19.67
N ALA A 17 7.29 31.39 -20.23
CA ALA A 17 6.65 30.18 -19.74
C ALA A 17 7.34 29.76 -18.43
N LEU A 18 6.73 30.07 -17.27
CA LEU A 18 7.11 29.48 -16.00
C LEU A 18 6.70 28.02 -16.02
N GLY A 19 7.65 27.13 -16.32
CA GLY A 19 7.50 25.71 -16.11
C GLY A 19 7.51 25.41 -14.60
N CYS A 20 6.34 25.14 -14.01
CA CYS A 20 6.25 24.51 -12.69
C CYS A 20 6.80 23.10 -12.82
N ALA A 21 8.07 22.89 -12.54
CA ALA A 21 8.60 21.56 -12.25
C ALA A 21 8.05 21.13 -10.90
N ALA A 22 7.06 20.23 -10.89
CA ALA A 22 6.66 19.55 -9.69
C ALA A 22 7.87 18.71 -9.26
N LEU A 23 8.55 19.10 -8.16
CA LEU A 23 9.51 18.23 -7.49
C LEU A 23 8.72 17.01 -7.02
N ALA A 24 8.94 15.88 -7.67
CA ALA A 24 8.52 14.59 -7.10
C ALA A 24 9.28 14.43 -5.79
N ALA A 25 8.57 14.44 -4.67
CA ALA A 25 9.18 14.15 -3.38
C ALA A 25 9.73 12.72 -3.46
N ALA A 26 11.05 12.57 -3.30
CA ALA A 26 11.67 11.26 -3.21
C ALA A 26 11.01 10.49 -2.06
N ALA A 27 10.68 9.22 -2.26
CA ALA A 27 10.12 8.40 -1.21
C ALA A 27 11.13 8.31 -0.06
N SER A 28 10.67 8.59 1.16
CA SER A 28 11.51 8.55 2.35
C SER A 28 11.59 7.11 2.90
N ASN A 29 12.73 6.78 3.53
CA ASN A 29 12.85 5.56 4.30
C ASN A 29 11.82 5.55 5.44
N LEU A 30 11.02 4.49 5.53
CA LEU A 30 10.06 4.28 6.62
C LEU A 30 10.48 3.06 7.43
N LYS A 31 10.44 3.19 8.77
CA LYS A 31 10.61 2.07 9.69
C LYS A 31 9.61 2.21 10.83
N LEU A 32 8.72 1.22 10.98
CA LEU A 32 7.68 1.17 12.00
C LEU A 32 7.84 -0.09 12.84
N ASP A 33 8.11 0.09 14.13
CA ASP A 33 8.15 -0.95 15.16
C ASP A 33 6.98 -0.86 16.15
N PHE A 34 6.08 0.10 15.95
CA PHE A 34 4.88 0.40 16.73
C PHE A 34 5.11 0.63 18.24
N ALA A 35 6.36 0.65 18.72
CA ALA A 35 6.69 0.72 20.14
C ALA A 35 6.15 1.99 20.85
N LYS A 36 5.95 3.08 20.10
CA LYS A 36 5.46 4.37 20.62
C LYS A 36 3.97 4.57 20.40
N ASP A 37 3.30 3.68 19.68
CA ASP A 37 1.87 3.77 19.46
C ASP A 37 1.07 3.33 20.69
N THR A 38 -0.14 3.85 20.85
CA THR A 38 -0.99 3.57 22.01
C THR A 38 -1.81 2.30 21.77
N VAL A 39 -1.72 1.34 22.70
CA VAL A 39 -2.54 0.11 22.68
C VAL A 39 -4.04 0.45 22.59
N GLY A 40 -4.76 -0.23 21.70
CA GLY A 40 -6.18 -0.01 21.40
C GLY A 40 -6.47 1.11 20.40
N ALA A 41 -5.48 1.97 20.08
CA ALA A 41 -5.62 3.02 19.08
C ALA A 41 -5.27 2.53 17.64
N GLU A 42 -5.65 3.31 16.64
CA GLU A 42 -5.12 3.13 15.28
C GLU A 42 -3.64 3.53 15.22
N PRO A 43 -2.84 2.92 14.31
CA PRO A 43 -1.42 3.25 14.17
C PRO A 43 -1.24 4.70 13.70
N THR A 44 -0.28 5.44 14.27
CA THR A 44 -0.10 6.86 14.00
C THR A 44 0.48 7.15 12.60
N ALA A 45 1.39 6.30 12.11
CA ALA A 45 2.08 6.46 10.82
C ALA A 45 1.33 5.82 9.62
N LEU A 46 0.24 5.11 9.87
CA LEU A 46 -0.56 4.46 8.84
C LEU A 46 -1.99 5.00 8.85
N VAL A 47 -2.68 4.91 7.71
CA VAL A 47 -4.11 5.19 7.57
C VAL A 47 -4.85 3.88 7.39
N SER A 48 -5.73 3.53 8.31
CA SER A 48 -6.59 2.33 8.26
C SER A 48 -7.72 2.55 7.24
N VAL A 49 -7.45 2.38 5.95
CA VAL A 49 -8.39 2.71 4.88
C VAL A 49 -9.57 1.75 4.87
N VAL A 50 -9.31 0.45 4.91
CA VAL A 50 -10.33 -0.60 4.94
C VAL A 50 -10.10 -1.50 6.15
N GLY A 51 -11.17 -1.80 6.87
CA GLY A 51 -11.14 -2.63 8.06
C GLY A 51 -10.72 -1.88 9.32
N ILE A 52 -10.53 -2.63 10.40
CA ILE A 52 -10.13 -2.12 11.70
C ILE A 52 -8.73 -2.61 12.00
N TRP A 53 -7.83 -1.66 12.16
CA TRP A 53 -6.44 -1.88 12.51
C TRP A 53 -6.13 -1.17 13.82
N ARG A 54 -5.56 -1.89 14.78
CA ARG A 54 -5.29 -1.38 16.11
C ARG A 54 -3.92 -1.84 16.59
N ILE A 55 -3.37 -1.11 17.53
CA ILE A 55 -2.19 -1.54 18.27
C ILE A 55 -2.64 -2.51 19.36
N GLU A 56 -2.04 -3.67 19.41
CA GLU A 56 -2.21 -4.66 20.46
C GLU A 56 -0.88 -4.91 21.21
N SER A 57 -0.95 -5.49 22.40
CA SER A 57 0.24 -5.88 23.15
C SER A 57 0.44 -7.38 23.05
N GLU A 58 1.54 -7.80 22.43
CA GLU A 58 1.98 -9.20 22.35
C GLU A 58 3.24 -9.38 23.20
N LYS A 59 3.11 -10.14 24.30
CA LYS A 59 4.23 -10.41 25.23
C LYS A 59 4.97 -9.15 25.70
N GLY A 60 4.23 -8.06 25.91
CA GLY A 60 4.80 -6.79 26.36
C GLY A 60 5.40 -5.91 25.26
N LYS A 61 5.31 -6.31 23.99
CA LYS A 61 5.68 -5.51 22.82
C LYS A 61 4.40 -5.04 22.10
N ASN A 62 4.38 -3.80 21.65
CA ASN A 62 3.30 -3.29 20.81
C ASN A 62 3.46 -3.82 19.39
N VAL A 63 2.38 -4.29 18.82
CA VAL A 63 2.29 -4.79 17.45
C VAL A 63 1.07 -4.20 16.75
N LEU A 64 1.09 -4.09 15.46
CA LEU A 64 -0.10 -3.74 14.69
C LEU A 64 -0.94 -5.00 14.46
N ALA A 65 -2.22 -4.93 14.80
CA ALA A 65 -3.16 -6.03 14.65
C ALA A 65 -4.27 -5.69 13.67
N VAL A 66 -4.69 -6.67 12.90
CA VAL A 66 -5.95 -6.71 12.18
C VAL A 66 -6.75 -7.92 12.65
N ASP A 67 -8.02 -7.72 13.03
CA ASP A 67 -8.91 -8.81 13.47
C ASP A 67 -10.21 -8.83 12.65
N GLY A 68 -10.20 -9.61 11.57
CA GLY A 68 -11.35 -9.79 10.69
C GLY A 68 -12.45 -10.68 11.23
N ARG A 69 -12.26 -11.40 12.34
CA ARG A 69 -13.25 -12.31 12.92
C ARG A 69 -14.50 -11.57 13.42
N GLN A 70 -14.36 -10.28 13.68
CA GLN A 70 -15.47 -9.43 14.13
C GLN A 70 -16.32 -8.88 12.98
N TRP A 71 -15.89 -9.05 11.74
CA TRP A 71 -16.54 -8.45 10.59
C TRP A 71 -17.54 -9.40 9.96
N LYS A 72 -18.65 -8.84 9.51
CA LYS A 72 -19.67 -9.56 8.74
C LYS A 72 -19.39 -9.40 7.25
N GLU A 73 -19.74 -10.41 6.47
CA GLU A 73 -19.69 -10.35 5.03
C GLU A 73 -20.50 -9.13 4.51
N GLY A 74 -19.91 -8.38 3.57
CA GLY A 74 -20.52 -7.17 3.03
C GLY A 74 -20.44 -5.93 3.92
N GLN A 75 -19.85 -6.02 5.12
CA GLN A 75 -19.66 -4.87 5.99
C GLN A 75 -18.70 -3.86 5.36
N SER A 76 -19.14 -2.62 5.21
CA SER A 76 -18.31 -1.51 4.73
C SER A 76 -17.46 -0.90 5.83
N SER A 77 -16.31 -0.36 5.47
CA SER A 77 -15.46 0.42 6.38
C SER A 77 -16.08 1.78 6.70
N VAL A 78 -15.97 2.20 7.95
CA VAL A 78 -16.45 3.51 8.41
C VAL A 78 -15.40 4.58 8.14
N GLY A 79 -15.84 5.80 7.79
CA GLY A 79 -14.97 6.98 7.64
C GLY A 79 -14.04 6.94 6.43
N ILE A 80 -14.33 6.12 5.43
CA ILE A 80 -13.46 5.96 4.25
C ILE A 80 -13.25 7.26 3.48
N ALA A 81 -14.22 8.16 3.45
CA ALA A 81 -14.09 9.45 2.77
C ALA A 81 -13.01 10.34 3.41
N ASP A 82 -12.97 10.44 4.72
CA ASP A 82 -11.97 11.20 5.44
C ASP A 82 -10.58 10.57 5.31
N LYS A 83 -10.51 9.24 5.36
CA LYS A 83 -9.28 8.47 5.14
C LYS A 83 -8.75 8.63 3.71
N ALA A 84 -9.63 8.61 2.72
CA ALA A 84 -9.27 8.87 1.32
C ALA A 84 -8.77 10.30 1.12
N ARG A 85 -9.41 11.28 1.75
CA ARG A 85 -8.97 12.69 1.70
C ARG A 85 -7.59 12.88 2.36
N ALA A 86 -7.32 12.21 3.46
CA ALA A 86 -6.01 12.24 4.11
C ALA A 86 -4.87 11.70 3.21
N LEU A 87 -5.18 10.75 2.32
CA LEU A 87 -4.20 10.16 1.41
C LEU A 87 -4.05 10.91 0.08
N TYR A 88 -5.16 11.40 -0.48
CA TYR A 88 -5.22 11.88 -1.86
C TYR A 88 -5.65 13.34 -2.01
N GLY A 89 -5.91 14.06 -0.90
CA GLY A 89 -6.38 15.44 -0.94
C GLY A 89 -7.64 15.59 -1.81
N GLU A 90 -7.66 16.52 -2.72
CA GLU A 90 -8.81 16.78 -3.61
C GLU A 90 -9.14 15.63 -4.57
N ARG A 91 -8.22 14.68 -4.78
CA ARG A 91 -8.45 13.49 -5.61
C ARG A 91 -9.17 12.36 -4.87
N TYR A 92 -9.60 12.58 -3.63
CA TYR A 92 -10.29 11.57 -2.83
C TYR A 92 -11.57 11.03 -3.48
N ALA A 93 -12.27 11.84 -4.28
CA ALA A 93 -13.48 11.42 -4.97
C ALA A 93 -13.19 10.34 -6.01
N GLU A 94 -12.11 10.47 -6.80
CA GLU A 94 -11.67 9.45 -7.75
C GLU A 94 -11.43 8.10 -7.06
N PHE A 95 -10.81 8.15 -5.87
CA PHE A 95 -10.57 6.95 -5.07
C PHE A 95 -11.89 6.32 -4.57
N LEU A 96 -12.82 7.14 -4.06
CA LEU A 96 -14.10 6.66 -3.53
C LEU A 96 -14.98 5.99 -4.60
N ASP A 97 -14.93 6.48 -5.84
CA ASP A 97 -15.70 5.92 -6.94
C ASP A 97 -15.30 4.49 -7.33
N ARG A 98 -14.09 4.08 -6.95
CA ARG A 98 -13.48 2.84 -7.41
C ARG A 98 -13.10 1.87 -6.29
N VAL A 99 -12.86 2.37 -5.07
CA VAL A 99 -12.41 1.52 -3.97
C VAL A 99 -13.52 0.57 -3.50
N GLN A 100 -13.17 -0.69 -3.32
CA GLN A 100 -14.03 -1.61 -2.58
C GLN A 100 -13.71 -1.53 -1.09
N ALA A 101 -14.54 -0.82 -0.36
CA ALA A 101 -14.40 -0.58 1.08
C ALA A 101 -14.95 -1.72 1.95
N TYR A 102 -14.97 -2.94 1.43
CA TYR A 102 -15.42 -4.09 2.21
C TYR A 102 -14.34 -4.54 3.18
N ALA A 103 -14.73 -4.74 4.43
CA ALA A 103 -13.84 -5.26 5.47
C ALA A 103 -13.22 -6.63 5.14
N TYR A 104 -13.75 -7.35 4.15
CA TYR A 104 -13.22 -8.62 3.66
C TYR A 104 -11.79 -8.54 3.10
N TYR A 105 -11.37 -7.35 2.65
CA TYR A 105 -9.99 -7.08 2.18
C TYR A 105 -9.42 -5.87 2.92
N PRO A 106 -9.11 -6.00 4.23
CA PRO A 106 -8.61 -4.89 5.01
C PRO A 106 -7.21 -4.48 4.59
N TYR A 107 -6.95 -3.16 4.61
CA TYR A 107 -5.62 -2.64 4.40
C TYR A 107 -5.39 -1.28 5.07
N VAL A 108 -4.13 -1.05 5.43
CA VAL A 108 -3.60 0.24 5.90
C VAL A 108 -2.57 0.76 4.92
N VAL A 109 -2.41 2.07 4.86
CA VAL A 109 -1.52 2.76 3.91
C VAL A 109 -0.56 3.67 4.65
N ALA A 110 0.71 3.63 4.29
CA ALA A 110 1.74 4.51 4.85
C ALA A 110 1.46 5.99 4.49
N LYS A 111 1.44 6.87 5.50
CA LYS A 111 1.17 8.31 5.31
C LYS A 111 2.26 8.99 4.51
N ASP A 112 3.50 8.74 4.87
CA ASP A 112 4.68 9.47 4.42
C ASP A 112 5.37 8.84 3.20
N VAL A 113 4.72 7.86 2.54
CA VAL A 113 5.18 7.24 1.30
C VAL A 113 4.12 7.47 0.22
N PRO A 114 4.07 8.67 -0.38
CA PRO A 114 3.04 9.02 -1.36
C PRO A 114 3.21 8.30 -2.70
N ASP A 115 4.44 7.97 -3.06
CA ASP A 115 4.78 7.19 -4.25
C ASP A 115 6.01 6.33 -4.01
N PHE A 116 5.92 5.06 -4.38
CA PHE A 116 7.01 4.09 -4.32
C PHE A 116 7.10 3.37 -5.67
N ASN A 117 8.28 3.35 -6.27
CA ASN A 117 8.49 2.81 -7.61
C ASN A 117 9.64 1.79 -7.68
N ASN A 118 10.65 1.93 -6.82
CA ASN A 118 11.80 1.01 -6.74
C ASN A 118 12.22 0.84 -5.28
N GLY A 119 12.81 -0.32 -4.96
CA GLY A 119 13.33 -0.61 -3.64
C GLY A 119 12.76 -1.84 -2.98
N GLU A 120 12.82 -1.89 -1.65
CA GLU A 120 12.35 -3.02 -0.86
C GLU A 120 11.34 -2.60 0.20
N MET A 121 10.38 -3.47 0.45
CA MET A 121 9.44 -3.40 1.56
C MET A 121 9.54 -4.69 2.35
N THR A 122 9.62 -4.59 3.68
CA THR A 122 9.65 -5.77 4.56
C THR A 122 8.65 -5.61 5.69
N VAL A 123 8.12 -6.72 6.18
CA VAL A 123 7.29 -6.76 7.39
C VAL A 123 7.42 -8.13 8.05
N ARG A 124 7.47 -8.13 9.37
CA ARG A 124 7.25 -9.35 10.13
C ARG A 124 5.76 -9.53 10.40
N PHE A 125 5.26 -10.75 10.29
CA PHE A 125 3.87 -11.06 10.59
C PHE A 125 3.73 -12.38 11.33
N GLU A 126 2.65 -12.51 12.08
CA GLU A 126 2.24 -13.75 12.74
C GLU A 126 0.75 -13.98 12.54
N GLY A 127 0.38 -15.12 11.93
CA GLY A 127 -1.01 -15.55 11.81
C GLY A 127 -1.50 -16.12 13.15
N ILE A 128 -2.35 -15.38 13.87
CA ILE A 128 -2.81 -15.76 15.21
C ILE A 128 -4.00 -16.71 15.14
N SER A 129 -5.01 -16.37 14.36
CA SER A 129 -6.21 -17.16 14.14
C SER A 129 -6.99 -16.68 12.93
N GLY A 130 -7.97 -17.46 12.55
CA GLY A 130 -8.85 -17.30 11.40
C GLY A 130 -9.22 -18.68 10.89
N ARG A 131 -10.47 -18.88 10.53
CA ARG A 131 -10.96 -20.17 10.02
C ARG A 131 -10.96 -20.22 8.50
N ILE A 132 -11.26 -19.09 7.86
CA ILE A 132 -11.31 -18.94 6.39
C ILE A 132 -9.92 -18.57 5.87
N ASP A 133 -9.24 -17.65 6.58
CA ASP A 133 -7.95 -17.13 6.17
C ASP A 133 -7.05 -16.80 7.37
N GLN A 134 -5.75 -16.83 7.16
CA GLN A 134 -4.72 -16.26 8.03
C GLN A 134 -3.69 -15.58 7.13
N GLY A 135 -4.15 -14.57 6.42
CA GLY A 135 -3.40 -13.91 5.36
C GLY A 135 -2.74 -12.63 5.81
N ALA A 136 -1.45 -12.50 5.54
CA ALA A 136 -0.66 -11.28 5.72
C ALA A 136 -0.04 -10.85 4.40
N GLY A 137 -0.10 -9.57 4.07
CA GLY A 137 0.41 -9.07 2.81
C GLY A 137 1.02 -7.68 2.88
N ILE A 138 1.92 -7.40 1.95
CA ILE A 138 2.39 -6.06 1.63
C ILE A 138 1.58 -5.56 0.43
N LEU A 139 0.92 -4.42 0.61
CA LEU A 139 0.19 -3.70 -0.43
C LEU A 139 1.13 -2.70 -1.09
N PHE A 140 1.09 -2.61 -2.41
CA PHE A 140 1.87 -1.65 -3.18
C PHE A 140 1.13 -1.25 -4.47
N ASN A 141 1.65 -0.25 -5.17
CA ASN A 141 1.05 0.28 -6.39
C ASN A 141 -0.40 0.79 -6.21
N LEU A 142 -0.75 1.26 -4.99
CA LEU A 142 -2.09 1.78 -4.75
C LEU A 142 -2.25 3.12 -5.45
N LYS A 143 -3.17 3.15 -6.40
CA LYS A 143 -3.50 4.29 -7.25
C LYS A 143 -4.64 5.12 -6.67
N PRO A 144 -4.76 6.41 -7.06
CA PRO A 144 -5.94 7.22 -6.69
C PRO A 144 -7.27 6.65 -7.17
N ASN A 145 -7.28 5.83 -8.22
CA ASN A 145 -8.48 5.13 -8.70
C ASN A 145 -8.82 3.86 -7.90
N GLY A 146 -8.10 3.57 -6.81
CA GLY A 146 -8.34 2.42 -5.95
C GLY A 146 -7.76 1.09 -6.44
N ASP A 147 -7.07 1.06 -7.58
CA ASP A 147 -6.39 -0.15 -8.07
C ASP A 147 -5.08 -0.37 -7.30
N TYR A 148 -4.75 -1.62 -6.98
CA TYR A 148 -3.51 -1.95 -6.27
C TYR A 148 -3.05 -3.39 -6.51
N LEU A 149 -1.84 -3.66 -6.06
CA LEU A 149 -1.23 -4.99 -6.01
C LEU A 149 -0.94 -5.38 -4.55
N THR A 150 -0.93 -6.66 -4.25
CA THR A 150 -0.43 -7.19 -2.98
C THR A 150 0.25 -8.53 -3.16
N ILE A 151 1.40 -8.73 -2.50
CA ILE A 151 1.95 -10.07 -2.26
C ILE A 151 1.50 -10.49 -0.87
N ARG A 152 0.83 -11.65 -0.81
CA ARG A 152 0.23 -12.18 0.41
C ARG A 152 0.71 -13.60 0.68
N ALA A 153 1.22 -13.87 1.89
CA ALA A 153 1.39 -15.20 2.47
C ALA A 153 0.14 -15.62 3.25
N ASN A 154 -0.17 -16.91 3.30
CA ASN A 154 -1.31 -17.42 4.06
C ASN A 154 -0.94 -18.67 4.86
N CYS A 155 -1.10 -18.58 6.18
CA CYS A 155 -0.73 -19.66 7.10
C CYS A 155 -1.60 -20.92 6.96
N LEU A 156 -2.86 -20.80 6.52
CA LEU A 156 -3.75 -21.95 6.32
C LEU A 156 -3.51 -22.66 5.00
N GLU A 157 -3.07 -21.92 3.98
CA GLU A 157 -2.95 -22.43 2.62
C GLU A 157 -1.50 -22.74 2.21
N ASN A 158 -0.51 -22.34 3.01
CA ASN A 158 0.91 -22.48 2.68
C ASN A 158 1.23 -22.02 1.26
N ASN A 159 0.83 -20.78 0.93
CA ASN A 159 1.07 -20.20 -0.38
C ASN A 159 1.48 -18.74 -0.31
N LEU A 160 2.19 -18.28 -1.35
CA LEU A 160 2.52 -16.89 -1.60
C LEU A 160 1.91 -16.48 -2.94
N VAL A 161 1.11 -15.42 -2.94
CA VAL A 161 0.37 -15.03 -4.14
C VAL A 161 0.51 -13.54 -4.40
N LEU A 162 0.83 -13.20 -5.65
CA LEU A 162 0.68 -11.84 -6.17
C LEU A 162 -0.75 -11.66 -6.68
N TRP A 163 -1.50 -10.81 -6.00
CA TRP A 163 -2.85 -10.43 -6.35
C TRP A 163 -2.90 -9.05 -7.00
N LYS A 164 -3.80 -8.89 -7.96
CA LYS A 164 -4.20 -7.61 -8.53
C LYS A 164 -5.66 -7.30 -8.14
N PHE A 165 -5.87 -6.06 -7.70
CA PHE A 165 -7.19 -5.47 -7.55
C PHE A 165 -7.33 -4.36 -8.59
N GLU A 166 -8.25 -4.50 -9.49
CA GLU A 166 -8.51 -3.58 -10.58
C GLU A 166 -10.00 -3.37 -10.74
N LYS A 167 -10.45 -2.11 -10.71
CA LYS A 167 -11.87 -1.75 -10.76
C LYS A 167 -12.72 -2.53 -9.74
N GLY A 168 -12.15 -2.71 -8.54
CA GLY A 168 -12.79 -3.43 -7.45
C GLY A 168 -12.83 -4.95 -7.59
N LYS A 169 -12.22 -5.54 -8.62
CA LYS A 169 -12.17 -7.00 -8.83
C LYS A 169 -10.79 -7.54 -8.52
N ARG A 170 -10.75 -8.64 -7.75
CA ARG A 170 -9.51 -9.35 -7.43
C ARG A 170 -9.23 -10.44 -8.47
N SER A 171 -7.99 -10.52 -8.92
CA SER A 171 -7.46 -11.61 -9.74
C SER A 171 -6.06 -12.01 -9.31
N SER A 172 -5.71 -13.30 -9.43
CA SER A 172 -4.35 -13.75 -9.19
C SER A 172 -3.46 -13.47 -10.41
N VAL A 173 -2.31 -12.88 -10.17
CA VAL A 173 -1.29 -12.65 -11.19
C VAL A 173 -0.29 -13.80 -11.21
N LYS A 174 0.21 -14.18 -10.01
CA LYS A 174 1.14 -15.29 -9.85
C LYS A 174 0.84 -16.02 -8.55
N TRP A 175 0.73 -17.33 -8.62
CA TRP A 175 0.45 -18.20 -7.47
C TRP A 175 1.61 -19.16 -7.23
N VAL A 176 2.17 -19.15 -6.03
CA VAL A 176 3.21 -20.11 -5.58
C VAL A 176 2.67 -20.93 -4.44
N ARG A 177 2.68 -22.25 -4.60
CA ARG A 177 2.26 -23.22 -3.59
C ARG A 177 3.47 -23.71 -2.80
N ASP A 178 3.21 -24.45 -1.74
CA ASP A 178 4.23 -25.09 -0.92
C ASP A 178 5.26 -24.10 -0.35
N THR A 179 4.72 -22.97 0.14
CA THR A 179 5.49 -21.99 0.91
C THR A 179 5.14 -22.14 2.39
N PRO A 180 5.90 -22.94 3.17
CA PRO A 180 5.58 -23.22 4.56
C PRO A 180 5.46 -21.93 5.37
N THR A 181 4.28 -21.75 5.97
CA THR A 181 3.94 -20.53 6.74
C THR A 181 3.11 -20.97 7.96
N PRO A 182 3.68 -21.70 8.93
CA PRO A 182 2.92 -22.18 10.07
C PRO A 182 2.30 -21.04 10.89
N SER A 183 1.06 -21.25 11.34
CA SER A 183 0.37 -20.31 12.24
C SER A 183 1.10 -20.19 13.58
N ARG A 184 0.94 -19.05 14.25
CA ARG A 184 1.52 -18.76 15.57
C ARG A 184 3.06 -18.79 15.59
N GLN A 185 3.64 -18.44 14.46
CA GLN A 185 5.06 -18.18 14.29
C GLN A 185 5.25 -16.86 13.55
N TRP A 186 6.28 -16.14 13.90
CA TRP A 186 6.69 -14.94 13.19
C TRP A 186 7.39 -15.31 11.88
N HIS A 187 6.99 -14.66 10.81
CA HIS A 187 7.54 -14.80 9.47
C HIS A 187 8.00 -13.46 8.93
N ASP A 188 9.02 -13.47 8.09
CA ASP A 188 9.53 -12.30 7.39
C ASP A 188 9.01 -12.30 5.95
N LEU A 189 8.14 -11.36 5.61
CA LEU A 189 7.68 -11.12 4.24
C LEU A 189 8.44 -9.93 3.65
N LYS A 190 9.05 -10.14 2.47
CA LYS A 190 9.72 -9.08 1.71
C LYS A 190 9.18 -9.01 0.28
N VAL A 191 8.99 -7.78 -0.20
CA VAL A 191 8.71 -7.45 -1.59
C VAL A 191 9.79 -6.53 -2.10
N ARG A 192 10.42 -6.89 -3.22
CA ARG A 192 11.38 -6.04 -3.93
C ARG A 192 10.79 -5.63 -5.27
N ILE A 193 10.94 -4.36 -5.60
CA ILE A 193 10.49 -3.76 -6.85
C ILE A 193 11.69 -3.18 -7.59
N ALA A 194 11.81 -3.51 -8.88
CA ALA A 194 12.77 -2.92 -9.79
C ALA A 194 12.05 -2.59 -11.12
N GLY A 195 11.52 -1.39 -11.22
CA GLY A 195 10.64 -0.98 -12.31
C GLY A 195 9.37 -1.83 -12.37
N ALA A 196 9.25 -2.65 -13.41
CA ALA A 196 8.14 -3.60 -13.57
C ALA A 196 8.40 -4.98 -12.93
N LYS A 197 9.64 -5.27 -12.51
CA LYS A 197 9.98 -6.55 -11.88
C LYS A 197 9.57 -6.55 -10.42
N VAL A 198 8.84 -7.60 -10.01
CA VAL A 198 8.35 -7.82 -8.65
C VAL A 198 8.89 -9.14 -8.13
N GLU A 199 9.50 -9.12 -6.97
CA GLU A 199 9.98 -10.29 -6.26
C GLU A 199 9.30 -10.41 -4.89
N GLY A 200 8.91 -11.63 -4.50
CA GLY A 200 8.31 -11.97 -3.22
C GLY A 200 9.16 -13.00 -2.47
N TRP A 201 9.55 -12.64 -1.27
CA TRP A 201 10.40 -13.45 -0.39
C TRP A 201 9.65 -13.79 0.89
N LEU A 202 9.80 -15.01 1.38
CA LEU A 202 9.28 -15.44 2.67
C LEU A 202 10.41 -16.12 3.43
N ASP A 203 10.66 -15.67 4.67
CA ASP A 203 11.71 -16.18 5.56
C ASP A 203 13.09 -16.27 4.88
N GLY A 204 13.45 -15.20 4.17
CA GLY A 204 14.73 -15.08 3.46
C GLY A 204 14.82 -15.82 2.13
N LYS A 205 13.82 -16.62 1.74
CA LYS A 205 13.80 -17.38 0.49
C LYS A 205 12.96 -16.69 -0.58
N LEU A 206 13.51 -16.55 -1.78
CA LEU A 206 12.78 -16.09 -2.97
C LEU A 206 11.81 -17.18 -3.44
N TYR A 207 10.52 -16.87 -3.45
CA TYR A 207 9.48 -17.78 -3.92
C TYR A 207 8.76 -17.28 -5.17
N LEU A 208 8.64 -15.96 -5.33
CA LEU A 208 7.84 -15.37 -6.38
C LEU A 208 8.67 -14.35 -7.16
N GLU A 209 8.70 -14.49 -8.48
CA GLU A 209 9.19 -13.48 -9.42
C GLU A 209 8.13 -13.27 -10.50
N HIS A 210 7.90 -12.02 -10.87
CA HIS A 210 6.99 -11.66 -11.95
C HIS A 210 7.38 -10.32 -12.56
N THR A 211 7.17 -10.18 -13.87
CA THR A 211 7.30 -8.90 -14.57
C THR A 211 5.91 -8.41 -14.93
N LEU A 212 5.54 -7.26 -14.37
CA LEU A 212 4.28 -6.58 -14.67
C LEU A 212 4.31 -5.97 -16.08
N PRO A 213 3.15 -5.68 -16.68
CA PRO A 213 3.09 -4.98 -17.97
C PRO A 213 3.59 -3.53 -17.88
N GLU A 214 3.52 -2.91 -16.69
CA GLU A 214 3.93 -1.52 -16.45
C GLU A 214 4.75 -1.43 -15.16
N PRO A 215 5.64 -0.43 -15.04
CA PRO A 215 6.37 -0.16 -13.81
C PRO A 215 5.43 0.14 -12.63
N VAL A 216 5.88 -0.23 -11.43
CA VAL A 216 5.20 0.12 -10.19
C VAL A 216 5.35 1.62 -9.93
N SER A 217 4.26 2.27 -9.51
CA SER A 217 4.25 3.63 -8.98
C SER A 217 2.96 3.84 -8.19
N GLY A 218 3.05 4.14 -6.91
CA GLY A 218 1.89 4.34 -6.05
C GLY A 218 2.19 4.16 -4.59
N ARG A 219 1.15 4.26 -3.75
CA ARG A 219 1.27 4.13 -2.30
C ARG A 219 1.49 2.68 -1.90
N VAL A 220 2.01 2.52 -0.69
CA VAL A 220 2.35 1.23 -0.07
C VAL A 220 1.69 1.07 1.30
N GLY A 221 1.57 -0.17 1.76
CA GLY A 221 0.99 -0.47 3.05
C GLY A 221 0.93 -1.95 3.37
N LEU A 222 0.05 -2.31 4.31
CA LEU A 222 -0.16 -3.70 4.72
C LEU A 222 -1.59 -4.13 4.39
N TRP A 223 -1.77 -5.43 4.19
CA TRP A 223 -3.01 -6.03 3.71
C TRP A 223 -3.33 -7.33 4.44
N SER A 224 -4.62 -7.64 4.56
CA SER A 224 -5.10 -8.91 5.08
C SER A 224 -6.40 -9.35 4.40
N LYS A 225 -7.00 -10.46 4.84
CA LYS A 225 -8.19 -11.01 4.20
C LYS A 225 -9.12 -11.71 5.20
N ALA A 226 -10.42 -11.60 4.94
CA ALA A 226 -11.50 -12.34 5.61
C ALA A 226 -11.44 -12.24 7.13
N ASP A 227 -11.57 -13.39 7.80
CA ASP A 227 -11.57 -13.51 9.26
C ASP A 227 -10.16 -13.64 9.87
N SER A 228 -9.13 -13.24 9.14
CA SER A 228 -7.75 -13.26 9.64
C SER A 228 -7.58 -12.41 10.89
N HIS A 229 -7.01 -12.99 11.94
CA HIS A 229 -6.39 -12.27 13.03
C HIS A 229 -4.89 -12.40 12.87
N VAL A 230 -4.23 -11.30 12.55
CA VAL A 230 -2.80 -11.27 12.20
C VAL A 230 -2.13 -10.11 12.90
N TYR A 231 -0.95 -10.39 13.43
CA TYR A 231 -0.03 -9.37 13.94
C TYR A 231 1.00 -9.00 12.89
N PHE A 232 1.36 -7.71 12.88
CA PHE A 232 2.43 -7.15 12.06
C PHE A 232 3.39 -6.34 12.92
N ASP A 233 4.68 -6.42 12.57
CA ASP A 233 5.74 -5.70 13.24
C ASP A 233 6.88 -5.39 12.28
N ASP A 234 7.78 -4.48 12.64
CA ASP A 234 8.99 -4.15 11.88
C ASP A 234 8.69 -3.85 10.37
N PHE A 235 7.64 -3.07 10.09
CA PHE A 235 7.34 -2.67 8.72
C PHE A 235 8.34 -1.62 8.23
N THR A 236 9.06 -1.95 7.15
CA THR A 236 10.02 -1.04 6.54
C THR A 236 9.71 -0.80 5.07
N VAL A 237 9.99 0.40 4.59
CA VAL A 237 10.03 0.77 3.18
C VAL A 237 11.35 1.44 2.91
N THR A 238 12.15 0.88 2.02
CA THR A 238 13.48 1.38 1.65
C THR A 238 13.49 1.61 0.15
N PRO A 239 13.25 2.86 -0.32
CA PRO A 239 13.37 3.19 -1.72
C PRO A 239 14.80 2.96 -2.23
N ALA A 240 14.93 2.57 -3.49
CA ALA A 240 16.19 2.55 -4.23
C ALA A 240 16.20 3.72 -5.23
N ASP A 241 17.39 4.25 -5.48
CA ASP A 241 17.63 5.32 -6.45
C ASP A 241 17.35 4.86 -7.91
#